data_8d1ec707fe5288b9f745036ac91bda47
#
_entry.id   8d1ec707fe5288b9f745036ac91bda47
#
_cell.length_a   1.000
_cell.length_b   1.000
_cell.length_c   1.000
_cell.angle_alpha   90.00
_cell.angle_beta   90.00
_cell.angle_gamma   90.00
#
_symmetry.space_group_name_H-M   'P 1'
#
loop_
_entity.id
_entity.type
_entity.pdbx_description
1 polymer ?
#
loop_
_entity_poly.entity_id
_entity_poly.type
_entity_poly.pdbx_seq_one_letter_code
_entity_poly.pdbx_strand_id
1 'polypeptide(L)'
;MSRKNMRIAVLAFALLSAAAVFAARPLVVGISESFPVGEKSSKVMVNASYADAVARGGHVPVVIPRFGTDEQFDVLVSKLDVLILTGGEDVDPARYKAPKSPKLGTVNAPRDGFDFRLLAAARRRNLPVIGICRGCQLLNIAFGGTLWQDLPSEFPVKDVQHRNVHHRISIESDSRFARVTGVTNALVNSYHHQAVKDLAPGFRIVAKSPDGVVEAIECDTYPAIGVQFHPEKMLCDEKDATFPAFFRNMQSLFNR
;
A
#
# COMPACT_ATOMS: atom_id res chain seq x y z
N MET A 1 66.83 -38.07 35.79
CA MET A 1 65.39 -38.21 36.13
C MET A 1 64.65 -37.12 35.38
N SER A 2 63.92 -37.50 34.33
CA SER A 2 63.25 -36.62 33.39
C SER A 2 61.90 -36.13 33.93
N ARG A 3 61.68 -34.81 33.97
CA ARG A 3 60.37 -34.21 34.22
C ARG A 3 59.58 -34.12 32.92
N LYS A 4 58.58 -34.99 32.80
CA LYS A 4 57.61 -34.91 31.69
C LYS A 4 56.72 -33.66 31.84
N ASN A 5 56.84 -32.75 30.91
CA ASN A 5 55.94 -31.60 30.76
C ASN A 5 54.58 -32.08 30.25
N MET A 6 53.61 -32.00 31.11
CA MET A 6 52.22 -32.23 30.79
C MET A 6 51.64 -30.92 30.19
N ARG A 7 51.49 -30.88 28.85
CA ARG A 7 50.82 -29.79 28.16
C ARG A 7 49.31 -29.99 28.29
N ILE A 8 48.68 -29.11 29.08
CA ILE A 8 47.22 -29.01 29.13
C ILE A 8 46.75 -28.32 27.87
N ALA A 9 46.08 -29.07 26.97
CA ALA A 9 45.39 -28.48 25.82
C ALA A 9 44.06 -27.89 26.32
N VAL A 10 43.99 -26.57 26.35
CA VAL A 10 42.73 -25.83 26.57
C VAL A 10 41.96 -25.88 25.25
N LEU A 11 40.94 -26.73 25.17
CA LEU A 11 39.95 -26.68 24.10
C LEU A 11 39.05 -25.46 24.35
N ALA A 12 39.29 -24.40 23.60
CA ALA A 12 38.34 -23.30 23.51
C ALA A 12 37.12 -23.78 22.69
N PHE A 13 36.04 -24.11 23.38
CA PHE A 13 34.73 -24.27 22.76
C PHE A 13 34.24 -22.87 22.35
N ALA A 14 34.41 -22.54 21.08
CA ALA A 14 33.71 -21.39 20.48
C ALA A 14 32.22 -21.76 20.45
N LEU A 15 31.46 -21.24 21.38
CA LEU A 15 29.99 -21.19 21.32
C LEU A 15 29.63 -20.23 20.17
N LEU A 16 29.47 -20.78 18.98
CA LEU A 16 28.68 -20.12 17.95
C LEU A 16 27.24 -20.06 18.48
N SER A 17 26.88 -18.94 19.08
CA SER A 17 25.47 -18.58 19.24
C SER A 17 24.91 -18.36 17.84
N ALA A 18 24.37 -19.42 17.24
CA ALA A 18 23.44 -19.28 16.14
C ALA A 18 22.25 -18.50 16.70
N ALA A 19 22.26 -17.17 16.57
CA ALA A 19 21.06 -16.38 16.70
C ALA A 19 20.12 -16.95 15.63
N ALA A 20 19.19 -17.79 16.06
CA ALA A 20 18.07 -18.21 15.24
C ALA A 20 17.39 -16.89 14.84
N VAL A 21 17.62 -16.44 13.61
CA VAL A 21 16.81 -15.41 12.99
C VAL A 21 15.42 -16.04 12.92
N PHE A 22 14.60 -15.76 13.92
CA PHE A 22 13.19 -16.10 13.85
C PHE A 22 12.66 -15.35 12.63
N ALA A 23 12.52 -16.06 11.52
CA ALA A 23 11.82 -15.52 10.37
C ALA A 23 10.45 -15.08 10.87
N ALA A 24 10.14 -13.77 10.68
CA ALA A 24 8.85 -13.25 11.08
C ALA A 24 7.77 -14.13 10.44
N ARG A 25 6.72 -14.48 11.20
CA ARG A 25 5.64 -15.30 10.65
C ARG A 25 5.03 -14.64 9.41
N PRO A 26 4.55 -15.42 8.44
CA PRO A 26 3.77 -14.87 7.34
C PRO A 26 2.59 -14.04 7.86
N LEU A 27 2.40 -12.84 7.32
CA LEU A 27 1.24 -11.99 7.61
C LEU A 27 0.01 -12.49 6.85
N VAL A 28 -1.16 -12.37 7.45
CA VAL A 28 -2.45 -12.54 6.75
C VAL A 28 -2.87 -11.17 6.20
N VAL A 29 -2.83 -11.02 4.89
CA VAL A 29 -3.04 -9.74 4.20
C VAL A 29 -4.39 -9.75 3.49
N GLY A 30 -5.33 -8.94 3.99
CA GLY A 30 -6.62 -8.72 3.33
C GLY A 30 -6.47 -7.84 2.10
N ILE A 31 -7.11 -8.19 1.01
CA ILE A 31 -7.10 -7.46 -0.27
C ILE A 31 -8.54 -7.13 -0.63
N SER A 32 -8.91 -5.84 -0.68
CA SER A 32 -10.26 -5.44 -1.07
C SER A 32 -10.56 -5.85 -2.51
N GLU A 33 -11.79 -6.38 -2.76
CA GLU A 33 -12.19 -6.74 -4.11
C GLU A 33 -12.34 -5.50 -5.02
N SER A 34 -12.17 -5.73 -6.32
CA SER A 34 -12.50 -4.79 -7.38
C SER A 34 -13.54 -5.45 -8.27
N PHE A 35 -14.69 -4.81 -8.50
CA PHE A 35 -15.75 -5.36 -9.32
C PHE A 35 -16.24 -4.35 -10.35
N PRO A 36 -16.56 -4.81 -11.58
CA PRO A 36 -16.94 -3.91 -12.66
C PRO A 36 -18.24 -3.16 -12.36
N VAL A 37 -18.35 -1.93 -12.86
CA VAL A 37 -19.57 -1.13 -12.82
C VAL A 37 -20.62 -1.74 -13.74
N GLY A 38 -21.87 -1.80 -13.27
CA GLY A 38 -23.02 -2.21 -14.09
C GLY A 38 -23.24 -3.72 -14.19
N GLU A 39 -22.33 -4.54 -13.72
CA GLU A 39 -22.59 -5.97 -13.62
C GLU A 39 -23.34 -6.29 -12.32
N LYS A 40 -24.49 -6.95 -12.43
CA LYS A 40 -25.09 -7.71 -11.33
C LYS A 40 -24.25 -8.98 -11.09
N SER A 41 -22.94 -8.79 -11.00
CA SER A 41 -22.00 -9.89 -10.92
C SER A 41 -22.03 -10.51 -9.53
N SER A 42 -22.29 -11.81 -9.48
CA SER A 42 -22.04 -12.64 -8.30
C SER A 42 -20.55 -13.02 -8.16
N LYS A 43 -19.67 -12.45 -9.00
CA LYS A 43 -18.25 -12.78 -9.04
C LYS A 43 -17.47 -11.85 -8.12
N VAL A 44 -16.55 -12.40 -7.35
CA VAL A 44 -15.50 -11.68 -6.65
C VAL A 44 -14.33 -11.51 -7.62
N MET A 45 -13.84 -10.29 -7.80
CA MET A 45 -12.76 -10.00 -8.74
C MET A 45 -11.68 -9.16 -8.06
N VAL A 46 -10.44 -9.46 -8.41
CA VAL A 46 -9.26 -8.66 -8.07
C VAL A 46 -8.19 -8.94 -9.14
N ASN A 47 -7.35 -7.96 -9.43
CA ASN A 47 -6.19 -8.24 -10.29
C ASN A 47 -5.26 -9.20 -9.53
N ALA A 48 -4.86 -10.30 -10.18
CA ALA A 48 -4.03 -11.33 -9.59
C ALA A 48 -2.69 -10.80 -9.07
N SER A 49 -2.15 -9.72 -9.67
CA SER A 49 -0.89 -9.10 -9.25
C SER A 49 -0.87 -8.70 -7.78
N TYR A 50 -2.02 -8.32 -7.17
CA TYR A 50 -2.09 -8.02 -5.74
C TYR A 50 -1.79 -9.26 -4.89
N ALA A 51 -2.47 -10.37 -5.18
CA ALA A 51 -2.28 -11.62 -4.44
C ALA A 51 -0.88 -12.20 -4.68
N ASP A 52 -0.41 -12.17 -5.93
CA ASP A 52 0.92 -12.64 -6.31
C ASP A 52 2.03 -11.84 -5.64
N ALA A 53 1.91 -10.52 -5.56
CA ALA A 53 2.89 -9.66 -4.90
C ALA A 53 2.96 -9.93 -3.39
N VAL A 54 1.81 -10.10 -2.73
CA VAL A 54 1.73 -10.50 -1.32
C VAL A 54 2.38 -11.85 -1.09
N ALA A 55 2.08 -12.85 -1.94
CA ALA A 55 2.65 -14.20 -1.85
C ALA A 55 4.17 -14.19 -2.10
N ARG A 56 4.66 -13.43 -3.09
CA ARG A 56 6.11 -13.23 -3.33
C ARG A 56 6.81 -12.52 -2.18
N GLY A 57 6.09 -11.70 -1.42
CA GLY A 57 6.58 -11.11 -0.17
C GLY A 57 6.72 -12.13 0.98
N GLY A 58 6.24 -13.37 0.81
CA GLY A 58 6.25 -14.40 1.84
C GLY A 58 5.03 -14.36 2.76
N HIS A 59 3.94 -13.72 2.34
CA HIS A 59 2.73 -13.51 3.13
C HIS A 59 1.52 -14.25 2.53
N VAL A 60 0.41 -14.30 3.26
CA VAL A 60 -0.81 -15.02 2.89
C VAL A 60 -1.86 -14.03 2.38
N PRO A 61 -2.18 -13.99 1.07
CA PRO A 61 -3.22 -13.11 0.54
C PRO A 61 -4.61 -13.68 0.81
N VAL A 62 -5.53 -12.81 1.24
CA VAL A 62 -6.96 -13.12 1.42
C VAL A 62 -7.79 -12.08 0.70
N VAL A 63 -8.46 -12.46 -0.38
CA VAL A 63 -9.38 -11.55 -1.09
C VAL A 63 -10.65 -11.39 -0.28
N ILE A 64 -11.03 -10.14 0.00
CA ILE A 64 -12.21 -9.79 0.79
C ILE A 64 -13.34 -9.42 -0.17
N PRO A 65 -14.39 -10.25 -0.27
CA PRO A 65 -15.57 -9.94 -1.06
C PRO A 65 -16.44 -8.90 -0.36
N ARG A 66 -17.27 -8.24 -1.14
CA ARG A 66 -18.33 -7.36 -0.65
C ARG A 66 -19.42 -8.21 0.03
N PHE A 67 -19.57 -8.07 1.34
CA PHE A 67 -20.54 -8.83 2.12
C PHE A 67 -21.01 -8.10 3.38
N GLY A 68 -22.10 -8.55 3.93
CA GLY A 68 -22.49 -8.49 5.33
C GLY A 68 -22.61 -7.13 6.01
N THR A 69 -22.57 -7.22 7.34
CA THR A 69 -22.73 -6.10 8.28
C THR A 69 -21.38 -5.54 8.75
N ASP A 70 -21.41 -4.42 9.47
CA ASP A 70 -20.19 -3.82 10.03
C ASP A 70 -19.56 -4.72 11.11
N GLU A 71 -20.38 -5.44 11.87
CA GLU A 71 -19.91 -6.42 12.87
C GLU A 71 -19.15 -7.57 12.20
N GLN A 72 -19.62 -8.02 11.03
CA GLN A 72 -18.92 -9.05 10.27
C GLN A 72 -17.58 -8.54 9.73
N PHE A 73 -17.49 -7.27 9.30
CA PHE A 73 -16.21 -6.65 8.97
C PHE A 73 -15.30 -6.55 10.19
N ASP A 74 -15.82 -6.19 11.36
CA ASP A 74 -15.01 -6.15 12.59
C ASP A 74 -14.42 -7.52 12.95
N VAL A 75 -15.20 -8.59 12.76
CA VAL A 75 -14.70 -9.97 12.94
C VAL A 75 -13.63 -10.30 11.93
N LEU A 76 -13.87 -9.99 10.64
CA LEU A 76 -12.90 -10.26 9.57
C LEU A 76 -11.58 -9.55 9.80
N VAL A 77 -11.61 -8.22 10.02
CA VAL A 77 -10.37 -7.43 10.18
C VAL A 77 -9.59 -7.83 11.43
N SER A 78 -10.24 -8.45 12.45
CA SER A 78 -9.55 -9.00 13.61
C SER A 78 -8.68 -10.22 13.30
N LYS A 79 -8.80 -10.80 12.12
CA LYS A 79 -8.01 -11.95 11.62
C LYS A 79 -6.90 -11.55 10.65
N LEU A 80 -6.81 -10.28 10.32
CA LEU A 80 -5.83 -9.75 9.39
C LEU A 80 -4.67 -9.08 10.14
N ASP A 81 -3.51 -9.08 9.52
CA ASP A 81 -2.34 -8.34 9.97
C ASP A 81 -2.17 -7.02 9.20
N VAL A 82 -2.60 -6.99 7.93
CA VAL A 82 -2.55 -5.82 7.04
C VAL A 82 -3.78 -5.85 6.13
N LEU A 83 -4.30 -4.68 5.78
CA LEU A 83 -5.32 -4.50 4.74
C LEU A 83 -4.71 -3.76 3.54
N ILE A 84 -4.90 -4.27 2.32
CA ILE A 84 -4.63 -3.58 1.07
C ILE A 84 -5.95 -3.10 0.46
N LEU A 85 -6.08 -1.79 0.27
CA LEU A 85 -7.14 -1.17 -0.53
C LEU A 85 -6.64 -1.04 -1.97
N THR A 86 -7.35 -1.68 -2.89
CA THR A 86 -6.89 -1.83 -4.28
C THR A 86 -7.18 -0.61 -5.16
N GLY A 87 -6.47 -0.50 -6.30
CA GLY A 87 -6.73 0.45 -7.37
C GLY A 87 -8.09 0.24 -8.06
N GLY A 88 -8.47 1.15 -8.95
CA GLY A 88 -9.70 1.01 -9.74
C GLY A 88 -10.33 2.34 -10.16
N GLU A 89 -11.65 2.37 -10.21
CA GLU A 89 -12.47 3.47 -10.68
C GLU A 89 -12.38 4.70 -9.75
N ASP A 90 -12.88 5.85 -10.21
CA ASP A 90 -12.89 7.09 -9.43
C ASP A 90 -13.78 6.98 -8.18
N VAL A 91 -13.36 7.62 -7.10
CA VAL A 91 -14.18 7.77 -5.90
C VAL A 91 -15.22 8.89 -6.12
N ASP A 92 -16.47 8.67 -5.69
CA ASP A 92 -17.52 9.69 -5.83
C ASP A 92 -17.12 11.00 -5.12
N PRO A 93 -17.07 12.14 -5.85
CA PRO A 93 -16.75 13.45 -5.29
C PRO A 93 -17.65 13.86 -4.10
N ALA A 94 -18.86 13.33 -4.02
CA ALA A 94 -19.73 13.53 -2.85
C ALA A 94 -19.08 13.07 -1.54
N ARG A 95 -18.17 12.10 -1.58
CA ARG A 95 -17.43 11.60 -0.40
C ARG A 95 -16.47 12.61 0.20
N TYR A 96 -16.01 13.60 -0.58
CA TYR A 96 -15.14 14.69 -0.13
C TYR A 96 -15.74 16.08 -0.43
N LYS A 97 -17.09 16.13 -0.53
CA LYS A 97 -17.89 17.36 -0.66
C LYS A 97 -17.48 18.27 -1.83
N ALA A 98 -17.00 17.68 -2.92
CA ALA A 98 -16.65 18.40 -4.12
C ALA A 98 -17.73 18.28 -5.20
N PRO A 99 -17.92 19.29 -6.06
CA PRO A 99 -18.74 19.16 -7.27
C PRO A 99 -18.11 18.16 -8.21
N LYS A 100 -18.93 17.50 -9.04
CA LYS A 100 -18.42 16.56 -10.05
C LYS A 100 -17.72 17.30 -11.17
N SER A 101 -16.48 16.93 -11.46
CA SER A 101 -15.76 17.39 -12.65
C SER A 101 -16.44 16.85 -13.92
N PRO A 102 -16.50 17.62 -15.01
CA PRO A 102 -16.94 17.12 -16.32
C PRO A 102 -16.05 15.98 -16.86
N LYS A 103 -14.84 15.85 -16.32
CA LYS A 103 -13.85 14.84 -16.69
C LYS A 103 -13.76 13.68 -15.70
N LEU A 104 -14.68 13.64 -14.71
CA LEU A 104 -14.78 12.52 -13.78
C LEU A 104 -14.98 11.21 -14.56
N GLY A 105 -14.20 10.20 -14.22
CA GLY A 105 -14.33 8.87 -14.80
C GLY A 105 -15.51 8.09 -14.23
N THR A 106 -15.46 6.80 -14.37
CA THR A 106 -16.50 5.92 -13.86
C THR A 106 -16.47 5.88 -12.34
N VAL A 107 -17.61 6.06 -11.69
CA VAL A 107 -17.80 5.92 -10.23
C VAL A 107 -18.54 4.63 -9.93
N ASN A 108 -18.07 3.90 -8.94
CA ASN A 108 -18.70 2.66 -8.45
C ASN A 108 -19.17 2.86 -6.99
N ALA A 109 -20.38 3.43 -6.82
CA ALA A 109 -20.91 3.74 -5.50
C ALA A 109 -21.02 2.51 -4.54
N PRO A 110 -21.41 1.30 -5.01
CA PRO A 110 -21.35 0.09 -4.18
C PRO A 110 -19.94 -0.24 -3.69
N ARG A 111 -18.92 -0.06 -4.52
CA ARG A 111 -17.52 -0.26 -4.16
C ARG A 111 -17.04 0.80 -3.17
N ASP A 112 -17.38 2.06 -3.39
CA ASP A 112 -17.11 3.12 -2.43
C ASP A 112 -17.67 2.76 -1.05
N GLY A 113 -18.96 2.38 -0.99
CA GLY A 113 -19.60 1.95 0.26
C GLY A 113 -18.88 0.80 0.94
N PHE A 114 -18.46 -0.20 0.18
CA PHE A 114 -17.70 -1.35 0.68
C PHE A 114 -16.33 -0.94 1.23
N ASP A 115 -15.50 -0.24 0.43
CA ASP A 115 -14.14 0.11 0.82
C ASP A 115 -14.09 1.08 2.01
N PHE A 116 -15.03 2.06 2.09
CA PHE A 116 -15.12 2.96 3.25
C PHE A 116 -15.53 2.22 4.53
N ARG A 117 -16.45 1.26 4.46
CA ARG A 117 -16.86 0.43 5.61
C ARG A 117 -15.72 -0.48 6.06
N LEU A 118 -15.01 -1.11 5.11
CA LEU A 118 -13.87 -1.96 5.41
C LEU A 118 -12.73 -1.15 6.07
N LEU A 119 -12.43 0.05 5.55
CA LEU A 119 -11.46 0.96 6.17
C LEU A 119 -11.91 1.42 7.56
N ALA A 120 -13.20 1.71 7.76
CA ALA A 120 -13.72 2.10 9.07
C ALA A 120 -13.54 0.96 10.10
N ALA A 121 -13.78 -0.29 9.72
CA ALA A 121 -13.52 -1.45 10.56
C ALA A 121 -12.02 -1.59 10.88
N ALA A 122 -11.15 -1.44 9.87
CA ALA A 122 -9.70 -1.45 10.06
C ALA A 122 -9.24 -0.37 11.06
N ARG A 123 -9.79 0.86 10.95
CA ARG A 123 -9.49 1.97 11.87
C ARG A 123 -9.91 1.67 13.32
N ARG A 124 -11.08 1.10 13.55
CA ARG A 124 -11.53 0.70 14.91
C ARG A 124 -10.57 -0.29 15.58
N ARG A 125 -9.90 -1.11 14.79
CA ARG A 125 -8.94 -2.14 15.25
C ARG A 125 -7.48 -1.71 15.18
N ASN A 126 -7.20 -0.48 14.76
CA ASN A 126 -5.84 0.00 14.47
C ASN A 126 -5.07 -0.94 13.54
N LEU A 127 -5.80 -1.61 12.61
CA LEU A 127 -5.20 -2.52 11.62
C LEU A 127 -4.40 -1.70 10.61
N PRO A 128 -3.14 -2.06 10.32
CA PRO A 128 -2.33 -1.44 9.28
C PRO A 128 -2.99 -1.47 7.90
N VAL A 129 -2.93 -0.35 7.17
CA VAL A 129 -3.54 -0.23 5.84
C VAL A 129 -2.56 0.29 4.80
N ILE A 130 -2.51 -0.40 3.66
CA ILE A 130 -1.83 0.04 2.44
C ILE A 130 -2.89 0.43 1.42
N GLY A 131 -2.85 1.65 0.91
CA GLY A 131 -3.68 2.10 -0.23
C GLY A 131 -2.86 2.13 -1.51
N ILE A 132 -3.33 1.48 -2.58
CA ILE A 132 -2.66 1.49 -3.89
C ILE A 132 -3.56 2.18 -4.91
N CYS A 133 -3.05 3.19 -5.59
CA CYS A 133 -3.73 4.01 -6.61
C CYS A 133 -5.04 4.60 -6.06
N ARG A 134 -6.22 4.11 -6.48
CA ARG A 134 -7.50 4.49 -5.87
C ARG A 134 -7.50 4.30 -4.36
N GLY A 135 -6.86 3.25 -3.83
CA GLY A 135 -6.75 3.01 -2.39
C GLY A 135 -5.99 4.12 -1.65
N CYS A 136 -4.94 4.70 -2.24
CA CYS A 136 -4.25 5.89 -1.73
C CYS A 136 -5.18 7.10 -1.67
N GLN A 137 -5.93 7.34 -2.74
CA GLN A 137 -6.92 8.42 -2.83
C GLN A 137 -8.04 8.25 -1.81
N LEU A 138 -8.55 7.03 -1.64
CA LEU A 138 -9.57 6.71 -0.65
C LEU A 138 -9.08 6.93 0.79
N LEU A 139 -7.83 6.57 1.09
CA LEU A 139 -7.20 6.89 2.38
C LEU A 139 -7.23 8.41 2.63
N ASN A 140 -6.77 9.20 1.67
CA ASN A 140 -6.78 10.65 1.80
C ASN A 140 -8.19 11.20 2.07
N ILE A 141 -9.18 10.77 1.29
CA ILE A 141 -10.58 11.20 1.46
C ILE A 141 -11.13 10.78 2.83
N ALA A 142 -10.91 9.56 3.26
CA ALA A 142 -11.45 9.02 4.51
C ALA A 142 -10.92 9.73 5.75
N PHE A 143 -9.79 10.42 5.63
CA PHE A 143 -9.20 11.23 6.69
C PHE A 143 -9.41 12.76 6.49
N GLY A 144 -10.20 13.15 5.49
CA GLY A 144 -10.66 14.53 5.29
C GLY A 144 -9.93 15.32 4.22
N GLY A 145 -9.13 14.67 3.39
CA GLY A 145 -8.50 15.27 2.21
C GLY A 145 -9.41 15.30 0.98
N THR A 146 -8.90 15.87 -0.12
CA THR A 146 -9.59 15.99 -1.41
C THR A 146 -8.73 15.50 -2.57
N LEU A 147 -9.30 15.43 -3.77
CA LEU A 147 -8.61 14.98 -4.99
C LEU A 147 -8.65 16.04 -6.10
N TRP A 148 -7.62 16.05 -6.95
CA TRP A 148 -7.71 16.45 -8.33
C TRP A 148 -8.52 15.39 -9.06
N GLN A 149 -9.66 15.76 -9.65
CA GLN A 149 -10.54 14.80 -10.32
C GLN A 149 -10.08 14.48 -11.75
N ASP A 150 -9.26 15.35 -12.34
CA ASP A 150 -8.63 15.11 -13.64
C ASP A 150 -7.35 15.95 -13.78
N LEU A 151 -6.21 15.34 -13.59
CA LEU A 151 -4.92 16.00 -13.69
C LEU A 151 -4.72 16.76 -15.00
N PRO A 152 -5.07 16.21 -16.19
CA PRO A 152 -4.89 16.92 -17.45
C PRO A 152 -5.64 18.26 -17.55
N SER A 153 -6.81 18.38 -16.93
CA SER A 153 -7.62 19.60 -17.00
C SER A 153 -7.48 20.50 -15.77
N GLU A 154 -7.25 19.95 -14.58
CA GLU A 154 -7.30 20.69 -13.33
C GLU A 154 -5.92 21.03 -12.75
N PHE A 155 -4.92 20.15 -12.94
CA PHE A 155 -3.59 20.36 -12.36
C PHE A 155 -2.83 21.46 -13.11
N PRO A 156 -2.16 22.40 -12.40
CA PRO A 156 -1.56 23.57 -13.04
C PRO A 156 -0.35 23.26 -13.93
N VAL A 157 0.44 22.22 -13.58
CA VAL A 157 1.63 21.81 -14.34
C VAL A 157 1.27 20.63 -15.25
N LYS A 158 1.70 20.68 -16.52
CA LYS A 158 1.31 19.70 -17.56
C LYS A 158 2.48 18.89 -18.12
N ASP A 159 3.67 19.04 -17.56
CA ASP A 159 4.90 18.51 -18.16
C ASP A 159 5.07 16.99 -17.98
N VAL A 160 4.33 16.38 -17.05
CA VAL A 160 4.39 14.96 -16.78
C VAL A 160 3.05 14.29 -17.05
N GLN A 161 3.09 13.18 -17.78
CA GLN A 161 1.92 12.36 -18.04
C GLN A 161 1.76 11.30 -16.94
N HIS A 162 0.50 11.03 -16.56
CA HIS A 162 0.14 10.09 -15.50
C HIS A 162 -0.73 8.91 -15.98
N ARG A 163 -0.98 8.79 -17.28
CA ARG A 163 -1.87 7.77 -17.83
C ARG A 163 -1.16 6.86 -18.82
N ASN A 164 -1.03 5.59 -18.47
CA ASN A 164 -0.39 4.54 -19.28
C ASN A 164 1.08 4.86 -19.64
N VAL A 165 1.82 5.36 -18.69
CA VAL A 165 3.24 5.74 -18.84
C VAL A 165 4.05 5.29 -17.64
N HIS A 166 5.37 5.48 -17.74
CA HIS A 166 6.28 5.47 -16.60
C HIS A 166 6.86 6.87 -16.42
N HIS A 167 6.97 7.31 -15.18
CA HIS A 167 7.62 8.58 -14.84
C HIS A 167 8.49 8.45 -13.58
N ARG A 168 9.36 9.42 -13.38
CA ARG A 168 10.20 9.45 -12.18
C ARG A 168 9.42 9.96 -10.98
N ILE A 169 9.80 9.46 -9.80
CA ILE A 169 9.38 10.02 -8.51
C ILE A 169 10.59 10.28 -7.63
N SER A 170 10.50 11.31 -6.79
CA SER A 170 11.43 11.56 -5.69
C SER A 170 10.75 11.19 -4.39
N ILE A 171 11.45 10.45 -3.53
CA ILE A 171 10.94 9.92 -2.26
C ILE A 171 11.75 10.55 -1.13
N GLU A 172 11.06 11.07 -0.10
CA GLU A 172 11.68 11.65 1.09
C GLU A 172 12.51 10.59 1.82
N SER A 173 13.81 10.88 2.02
CA SER A 173 14.77 9.91 2.56
C SER A 173 14.49 9.51 4.02
N ASP A 174 13.80 10.36 4.78
CA ASP A 174 13.38 10.11 6.16
C ASP A 174 12.02 9.39 6.27
N SER A 175 11.38 9.07 5.13
CA SER A 175 10.12 8.35 5.09
C SER A 175 10.26 6.89 5.51
N ARG A 176 9.17 6.32 6.05
CA ARG A 176 9.10 4.87 6.30
C ARG A 176 9.22 4.09 5.00
N PHE A 177 8.61 4.62 3.93
CA PHE A 177 8.69 4.06 2.59
C PHE A 177 10.15 3.92 2.13
N ALA A 178 10.94 5.00 2.21
CA ALA A 178 12.35 4.98 1.83
C ALA A 178 13.18 4.03 2.71
N ARG A 179 12.96 4.06 4.04
CA ARG A 179 13.66 3.17 4.97
C ARG A 179 13.41 1.69 4.67
N VAL A 180 12.18 1.32 4.32
CA VAL A 180 11.79 -0.08 4.04
C VAL A 180 12.24 -0.53 2.67
N THR A 181 12.12 0.33 1.67
CA THR A 181 12.45 -0.03 0.27
C THR A 181 13.92 0.17 -0.07
N GLY A 182 14.61 1.06 0.65
CA GLY A 182 15.97 1.50 0.32
C GLY A 182 16.03 2.43 -0.90
N VAL A 183 14.90 2.98 -1.35
CA VAL A 183 14.76 3.76 -2.59
C VAL A 183 14.36 5.19 -2.28
N THR A 184 15.08 6.16 -2.85
CA THR A 184 14.77 7.60 -2.74
C THR A 184 14.42 8.23 -4.09
N ASN A 185 14.67 7.54 -5.20
CA ASN A 185 14.29 7.94 -6.55
C ASN A 185 13.96 6.69 -7.35
N ALA A 186 12.87 6.69 -8.08
CA ALA A 186 12.45 5.56 -8.89
C ALA A 186 11.79 6.00 -10.20
N LEU A 187 11.80 5.10 -11.18
CA LEU A 187 10.88 5.12 -12.31
C LEU A 187 9.69 4.23 -11.93
N VAL A 188 8.47 4.76 -11.97
CA VAL A 188 7.26 4.02 -11.59
C VAL A 188 6.26 4.00 -12.72
N ASN A 189 5.41 2.98 -12.75
CA ASN A 189 4.27 2.96 -13.63
C ASN A 189 3.19 3.94 -13.17
N SER A 190 2.40 4.44 -14.11
CA SER A 190 1.36 5.44 -13.85
C SER A 190 0.13 5.16 -14.69
N TYR A 191 -0.98 4.85 -14.02
CA TYR A 191 -2.25 4.46 -14.65
C TYR A 191 -3.43 5.27 -14.09
N HIS A 192 -3.19 6.52 -13.67
CA HIS A 192 -4.19 7.36 -13.04
C HIS A 192 -4.37 8.69 -13.77
N HIS A 193 -5.52 9.31 -13.58
CA HIS A 193 -5.81 10.69 -13.98
C HIS A 193 -6.26 11.55 -12.80
N GLN A 194 -6.45 10.92 -11.62
CA GLN A 194 -6.73 11.58 -10.36
C GLN A 194 -5.53 11.48 -9.43
N ALA A 195 -5.40 12.42 -8.49
CA ALA A 195 -4.39 12.39 -7.44
C ALA A 195 -4.85 13.16 -6.19
N VAL A 196 -4.12 12.99 -5.09
CA VAL A 196 -4.31 13.79 -3.88
C VAL A 196 -4.14 15.28 -4.20
N LYS A 197 -5.14 16.11 -3.77
CA LYS A 197 -5.13 17.56 -3.88
C LYS A 197 -4.83 18.17 -2.51
N ASP A 198 -5.82 18.24 -1.66
CA ASP A 198 -5.63 18.67 -0.28
C ASP A 198 -5.31 17.44 0.57
N LEU A 199 -4.15 17.47 1.21
CA LEU A 199 -3.71 16.35 2.03
C LEU A 199 -4.52 16.28 3.32
N ALA A 200 -4.95 15.08 3.68
CA ALA A 200 -5.69 14.84 4.90
C ALA A 200 -4.87 15.16 6.17
N PRO A 201 -5.51 15.67 7.24
CA PRO A 201 -4.86 15.87 8.52
C PRO A 201 -4.19 14.58 9.04
N GLY A 202 -2.97 14.72 9.58
CA GLY A 202 -2.18 13.61 10.11
C GLY A 202 -1.43 12.79 9.06
N PHE A 203 -1.54 13.14 7.78
CA PHE A 203 -0.70 12.60 6.71
C PHE A 203 0.44 13.55 6.36
N ARG A 204 1.52 13.00 5.82
CA ARG A 204 2.60 13.71 5.15
C ARG A 204 2.81 13.16 3.75
N ILE A 205 3.19 14.02 2.83
CA ILE A 205 3.60 13.62 1.48
C ILE A 205 5.02 13.09 1.57
N VAL A 206 5.24 11.88 1.03
CA VAL A 206 6.56 11.24 1.06
C VAL A 206 7.13 10.92 -0.33
N ALA A 207 6.33 11.07 -1.38
CA ALA A 207 6.84 11.02 -2.74
C ALA A 207 6.07 11.96 -3.67
N LYS A 208 6.78 12.51 -4.67
CA LYS A 208 6.22 13.34 -5.73
C LYS A 208 6.86 13.03 -7.07
N SER A 209 6.09 13.22 -8.13
CA SER A 209 6.59 13.33 -9.50
C SER A 209 7.25 14.69 -9.76
N PRO A 210 7.99 14.87 -10.88
CA PRO A 210 8.67 16.13 -11.19
C PRO A 210 7.75 17.34 -11.33
N ASP A 211 6.50 17.13 -11.76
CA ASP A 211 5.47 18.19 -11.86
C ASP A 211 4.83 18.52 -10.49
N GLY A 212 5.16 17.75 -9.44
CA GLY A 212 4.68 17.99 -8.09
C GLY A 212 3.42 17.19 -7.69
N VAL A 213 2.92 16.31 -8.58
CA VAL A 213 1.80 15.42 -8.23
C VAL A 213 2.23 14.48 -7.09
N VAL A 214 1.32 14.28 -6.14
CA VAL A 214 1.56 13.41 -4.98
C VAL A 214 1.54 11.95 -5.40
N GLU A 215 2.63 11.24 -5.11
CA GLU A 215 2.82 9.84 -5.49
C GLU A 215 2.85 8.87 -4.30
N ALA A 216 3.14 9.38 -3.09
CA ALA A 216 2.97 8.60 -1.87
C ALA A 216 2.69 9.48 -0.65
N ILE A 217 1.92 8.94 0.28
CA ILE A 217 1.55 9.57 1.55
C ILE A 217 1.72 8.58 2.71
N GLU A 218 2.11 9.07 3.88
CA GLU A 218 2.19 8.32 5.13
C GLU A 218 1.39 9.00 6.21
N CYS A 219 0.68 8.22 7.04
CA CYS A 219 -0.05 8.77 8.18
C CYS A 219 0.77 8.65 9.47
N ASP A 220 0.91 9.76 10.21
CA ASP A 220 1.66 9.80 11.46
C ASP A 220 0.83 9.38 12.68
N THR A 221 -0.51 9.42 12.57
CA THR A 221 -1.43 9.14 13.67
C THR A 221 -2.10 7.77 13.59
N TYR A 222 -2.05 7.13 12.42
CA TYR A 222 -2.63 5.82 12.14
C TYR A 222 -1.66 5.00 11.28
N PRO A 223 -1.57 3.67 11.42
CA PRO A 223 -0.67 2.84 10.61
C PRO A 223 -1.18 2.73 9.16
N ALA A 224 -1.05 3.78 8.38
CA ALA A 224 -1.44 3.82 6.97
C ALA A 224 -0.33 4.39 6.10
N ILE A 225 -0.25 3.85 4.88
CA ILE A 225 0.57 4.34 3.77
C ILE A 225 -0.23 4.24 2.49
N GLY A 226 -0.14 5.25 1.64
CA GLY A 226 -0.72 5.23 0.29
C GLY A 226 0.35 5.46 -0.77
N VAL A 227 0.28 4.70 -1.87
CA VAL A 227 1.09 4.91 -3.08
C VAL A 227 0.16 5.09 -4.28
N GLN A 228 0.46 6.06 -5.15
CA GLN A 228 -0.39 6.36 -6.30
C GLN A 228 -0.10 5.44 -7.49
N PHE A 229 1.13 4.98 -7.63
CA PHE A 229 1.56 4.00 -8.61
C PHE A 229 1.21 2.55 -8.18
N HIS A 230 1.53 1.57 -9.02
CA HIS A 230 1.18 0.16 -8.82
C HIS A 230 2.41 -0.72 -8.59
N PRO A 231 2.95 -0.80 -7.36
CA PRO A 231 4.12 -1.63 -7.06
C PRO A 231 3.86 -3.13 -7.27
N GLU A 232 2.60 -3.59 -7.15
CA GLU A 232 2.22 -4.97 -7.42
C GLU A 232 2.36 -5.33 -8.90
N LYS A 233 2.00 -4.40 -9.81
CA LYS A 233 2.17 -4.61 -11.25
C LYS A 233 3.64 -4.55 -11.65
N MET A 234 4.41 -3.59 -11.09
CA MET A 234 5.85 -3.54 -11.31
C MET A 234 6.49 -4.90 -11.00
N LEU A 235 6.22 -5.46 -9.82
CA LEU A 235 6.81 -6.72 -9.38
C LEU A 235 6.33 -7.93 -10.19
N CYS A 236 5.04 -8.00 -10.52
CA CYS A 236 4.43 -9.21 -11.08
C CYS A 236 4.29 -9.17 -12.59
N ASP A 237 3.80 -8.08 -13.15
CA ASP A 237 3.47 -7.95 -14.56
C ASP A 237 4.69 -7.44 -15.36
N GLU A 238 5.40 -6.44 -14.83
CA GLU A 238 6.53 -5.79 -15.49
C GLU A 238 7.87 -6.44 -15.13
N LYS A 239 7.89 -7.34 -14.13
CA LYS A 239 9.10 -8.02 -13.60
C LYS A 239 10.16 -7.02 -13.13
N ASP A 240 9.72 -5.85 -12.67
CA ASP A 240 10.56 -4.81 -12.12
C ASP A 240 10.81 -5.05 -10.63
N ALA A 241 12.06 -5.22 -10.25
CA ALA A 241 12.47 -5.48 -8.88
C ALA A 241 12.81 -4.20 -8.09
N THR A 242 12.27 -3.05 -8.44
CA THR A 242 12.53 -1.79 -7.72
C THR A 242 11.98 -1.83 -6.28
N PHE A 243 10.79 -2.41 -6.06
CA PHE A 243 10.14 -2.42 -4.75
C PHE A 243 9.82 -3.81 -4.15
N PRO A 244 10.69 -4.84 -4.26
CA PRO A 244 10.37 -6.16 -3.69
C PRO A 244 10.30 -6.10 -2.15
N ALA A 245 11.07 -5.19 -1.52
CA ALA A 245 11.08 -5.00 -0.08
C ALA A 245 9.76 -4.40 0.44
N PHE A 246 9.00 -3.68 -0.38
CA PHE A 246 7.69 -3.15 -0.03
C PHE A 246 6.73 -4.27 0.40
N PHE A 247 6.66 -5.36 -0.37
CA PHE A 247 5.82 -6.51 -0.04
C PHE A 247 6.46 -7.43 1.00
N ARG A 248 7.79 -7.63 0.96
CA ARG A 248 8.48 -8.50 1.92
C ARG A 248 8.45 -7.96 3.35
N ASN A 249 8.58 -6.65 3.49
CA ASN A 249 8.74 -5.98 4.77
C ASN A 249 7.51 -5.12 5.13
N MET A 250 6.30 -5.52 4.70
CA MET A 250 5.07 -4.73 4.87
C MET A 250 4.85 -4.28 6.31
N GLN A 251 5.13 -5.12 7.30
CA GLN A 251 4.99 -4.74 8.72
C GLN A 251 5.89 -3.57 9.11
N SER A 252 7.09 -3.50 8.55
CA SER A 252 8.05 -2.43 8.84
C SER A 252 7.63 -1.07 8.29
N LEU A 253 6.71 -1.04 7.30
CA LEU A 253 6.12 0.21 6.79
C LEU A 253 5.32 0.97 7.87
N PHE A 254 4.96 0.31 8.98
CA PHE A 254 4.13 0.88 10.03
C PHE A 254 4.91 1.11 11.33
N ASN A 255 6.17 0.68 11.41
CA ASN A 255 7.05 0.94 12.54
C ASN A 255 7.49 2.42 12.52
N ARG A 256 7.30 3.10 13.66
CA ARG A 256 7.68 4.51 13.85
C ARG A 256 9.17 4.65 14.15
#